data_91a4ad952cf2e09d33d95846d8433e30
#
_entry.id   91a4ad952cf2e09d33d95846d8433e30
#
_cell.length_a   1.000
_cell.length_b   1.000
_cell.length_c   1.000
_cell.angle_alpha   90.00
_cell.angle_beta   90.00
_cell.angle_gamma   90.00
#
_symmetry.space_group_name_H-M   'P 1'
#
loop_
_entity.id
_entity.type
_entity.pdbx_description
1 polymer ?
#
loop_
_entity_poly.entity_id
_entity_poly.type
_entity_poly.pdbx_seq_one_letter_code
_entity_poly.pdbx_strand_id
1 'polypeptide(L)'
;MDNNSLLIKLNDLEARFQEVSTLITDPAVVADMKRYVKLNKEYRELELILDARKRYIQLLTSLSEAKDLLANESDSELREMAREEIEMCENEIPRTEEEIKLLLIPADPQDDKNAILEIRGGTGGDEAAIFAGDLFRMYSKYCESKGWRIEVSSCSEGTSGGYKEIICTVSGEKVYGTLKYESGVHRVQRVPATETQGRVHTSAASVAVLPEAEAFDVEITESAIKWDTFRSSGAGGQNVNKVESGVRLRYPWLNPETNQVEEILIECTETRDQPKNKERALARLRTLIYDREHQRYADDIASKRKTMVSTGDRSAKIRTYNYPQGRITDHRINYTIYNLSAFVNGDIQDCIDHLIIAENAERMKEQEL
;
A
#
# COMPACT_ATOMS: atom_id res chain seq x y z
N MET A 1 -22.23 -14.12 -11.44
CA MET A 1 -21.85 -13.82 -12.84
C MET A 1 -22.12 -15.05 -13.68
N ASP A 2 -22.69 -14.88 -14.87
CA ASP A 2 -22.79 -16.01 -15.78
C ASP A 2 -21.37 -16.43 -16.21
N ASN A 3 -21.08 -17.73 -16.28
CA ASN A 3 -19.78 -18.29 -16.71
C ASN A 3 -19.24 -17.65 -18.00
N ASN A 4 -20.12 -17.18 -18.86
CA ASN A 4 -19.79 -16.51 -20.11
C ASN A 4 -19.18 -15.11 -19.88
N SER A 5 -19.62 -14.35 -18.87
CA SER A 5 -19.10 -13.00 -18.55
C SER A 5 -17.68 -13.07 -17.97
N LEU A 6 -17.37 -14.07 -17.15
CA LEU A 6 -16.05 -14.28 -16.60
C LEU A 6 -15.04 -14.66 -17.69
N LEU A 7 -15.42 -15.57 -18.60
CA LEU A 7 -14.58 -15.99 -19.72
C LEU A 7 -14.27 -14.85 -20.69
N ILE A 8 -15.23 -13.94 -20.94
CA ILE A 8 -14.99 -12.76 -21.79
C ILE A 8 -13.91 -11.86 -21.19
N LYS A 9 -14.01 -11.51 -19.89
CA LYS A 9 -12.99 -10.70 -19.21
C LYS A 9 -11.61 -11.38 -19.26
N LEU A 10 -11.56 -12.69 -19.06
CA LEU A 10 -10.32 -13.45 -19.10
C LEU A 10 -9.69 -13.51 -20.51
N ASN A 11 -10.48 -13.44 -21.57
CA ASN A 11 -9.97 -13.37 -22.95
C ASN A 11 -9.29 -12.02 -23.25
N ASP A 12 -9.84 -10.92 -22.72
CA ASP A 12 -9.22 -9.60 -22.86
C ASP A 12 -7.85 -9.53 -22.16
N LEU A 13 -7.72 -10.20 -21.01
CA LEU A 13 -6.45 -10.30 -20.28
C LEU A 13 -5.40 -11.15 -21.01
N GLU A 14 -5.82 -12.17 -21.77
CA GLU A 14 -4.90 -12.95 -22.61
C GLU A 14 -4.26 -12.09 -23.72
N ALA A 15 -5.05 -11.23 -24.36
CA ALA A 15 -4.52 -10.28 -25.34
C ALA A 15 -3.52 -9.31 -24.71
N ARG A 16 -3.82 -8.81 -23.51
CA ARG A 16 -2.91 -7.94 -22.76
C ARG A 16 -1.63 -8.66 -22.34
N PHE A 17 -1.69 -9.91 -21.93
CA PHE A 17 -0.52 -10.73 -21.59
C PHE A 17 0.42 -10.86 -22.78
N GLN A 18 -0.09 -11.12 -23.97
CA GLN A 18 0.72 -11.24 -25.18
C GLN A 18 1.40 -9.91 -25.54
N GLU A 19 0.68 -8.80 -25.40
CA GLU A 19 1.26 -7.47 -25.58
C GLU A 19 2.42 -7.22 -24.59
N VAL A 20 2.19 -7.44 -23.30
CA VAL A 20 3.20 -7.24 -22.24
C VAL A 20 4.39 -8.19 -22.45
N SER A 21 4.16 -9.44 -22.83
CA SER A 21 5.20 -10.42 -23.15
C SER A 21 6.11 -9.94 -24.30
N THR A 22 5.53 -9.28 -25.30
CA THR A 22 6.28 -8.69 -26.42
C THR A 22 7.05 -7.45 -25.97
N LEU A 23 6.43 -6.59 -25.17
CA LEU A 23 7.06 -5.35 -24.67
C LEU A 23 8.26 -5.60 -23.76
N ILE A 24 8.23 -6.65 -22.94
CA ILE A 24 9.35 -7.00 -22.03
C ILE A 24 10.62 -7.38 -22.83
N THR A 25 10.45 -7.89 -24.04
CA THR A 25 11.59 -8.26 -24.90
C THR A 25 12.11 -7.13 -25.76
N ASP A 26 11.45 -5.96 -25.77
CA ASP A 26 11.86 -4.79 -26.53
C ASP A 26 13.12 -4.15 -25.91
N PRO A 27 14.23 -3.99 -26.68
CA PRO A 27 15.46 -3.36 -26.19
C PRO A 27 15.25 -1.94 -25.62
N ALA A 28 14.28 -1.18 -26.14
CA ALA A 28 13.96 0.15 -25.65
C ALA A 28 13.33 0.11 -24.24
N VAL A 29 12.53 -0.92 -23.94
CA VAL A 29 11.94 -1.14 -22.62
C VAL A 29 12.97 -1.67 -21.63
N VAL A 30 13.86 -2.58 -22.07
CA VAL A 30 14.95 -3.12 -21.24
C VAL A 30 15.93 -2.01 -20.82
N ALA A 31 16.14 -1.00 -21.64
CA ALA A 31 16.97 0.16 -21.33
C ALA A 31 16.34 1.08 -20.27
N ASP A 32 15.00 1.09 -20.13
CA ASP A 32 14.28 1.83 -19.10
C ASP A 32 13.93 0.89 -17.95
N MET A 33 14.78 0.84 -16.93
CA MET A 33 14.63 -0.06 -15.79
C MET A 33 13.32 0.14 -15.02
N LYS A 34 12.82 1.37 -14.88
CA LYS A 34 11.55 1.65 -14.18
C LYS A 34 10.38 1.02 -14.95
N ARG A 35 10.34 1.22 -16.27
CA ARG A 35 9.31 0.65 -17.15
C ARG A 35 9.40 -0.86 -17.23
N TYR A 36 10.60 -1.40 -17.30
CA TYR A 36 10.84 -2.84 -17.32
C TYR A 36 10.34 -3.55 -16.06
N VAL A 37 10.66 -3.01 -14.88
CA VAL A 37 10.19 -3.56 -13.59
C VAL A 37 8.66 -3.56 -13.50
N LYS A 38 8.01 -2.46 -13.93
CA LYS A 38 6.55 -2.36 -13.95
C LYS A 38 5.90 -3.41 -14.85
N LEU A 39 6.41 -3.55 -16.08
CA LEU A 39 5.89 -4.53 -17.04
C LEU A 39 6.15 -5.98 -16.59
N ASN A 40 7.29 -6.25 -15.94
CA ASN A 40 7.60 -7.58 -15.40
C ASN A 40 6.65 -7.97 -14.25
N LYS A 41 6.25 -6.99 -13.43
CA LYS A 41 5.26 -7.21 -12.39
C LYS A 41 3.90 -7.53 -13.01
N GLU A 42 3.44 -6.70 -13.96
CA GLU A 42 2.18 -6.92 -14.70
C GLU A 42 2.18 -8.29 -15.39
N TYR A 43 3.30 -8.69 -15.99
CA TYR A 43 3.46 -10.01 -16.62
C TYR A 43 3.19 -11.15 -15.64
N ARG A 44 3.81 -11.10 -14.44
CA ARG A 44 3.64 -12.15 -13.41
C ARG A 44 2.21 -12.21 -12.88
N GLU A 45 1.57 -11.06 -12.68
CA GLU A 45 0.18 -10.99 -12.24
C GLU A 45 -0.75 -11.62 -13.30
N LEU A 46 -0.57 -11.28 -14.57
CA LEU A 46 -1.34 -11.85 -15.67
C LEU A 46 -1.08 -13.34 -15.86
N GLU A 47 0.16 -13.81 -15.66
CA GLU A 47 0.51 -15.22 -15.76
C GLU A 47 -0.27 -16.07 -14.75
N LEU A 48 -0.39 -15.61 -13.49
CA LEU A 48 -1.18 -16.29 -12.46
C LEU A 48 -2.67 -16.39 -12.84
N ILE A 49 -3.23 -15.30 -13.38
CA ILE A 49 -4.63 -15.27 -13.82
C ILE A 49 -4.86 -16.24 -14.98
N LEU A 50 -3.94 -16.29 -15.94
CA LEU A 50 -4.05 -17.16 -17.12
C LEU A 50 -3.86 -18.64 -16.77
N ASP A 51 -3.02 -18.97 -15.80
CA ASP A 51 -2.88 -20.32 -15.28
C ASP A 51 -4.17 -20.80 -14.58
N ALA A 52 -4.77 -19.93 -13.77
CA ALA A 52 -6.08 -20.24 -13.18
C ALA A 52 -7.18 -20.38 -14.25
N ARG A 53 -7.20 -19.50 -15.28
CA ARG A 53 -8.11 -19.63 -16.44
C ARG A 53 -7.95 -20.96 -17.17
N LYS A 54 -6.70 -21.38 -17.40
CA LYS A 54 -6.42 -22.65 -18.08
C LYS A 54 -7.00 -23.84 -17.30
N ARG A 55 -6.79 -23.86 -15.97
CA ARG A 55 -7.40 -24.89 -15.09
C ARG A 55 -8.92 -24.84 -15.15
N TYR A 56 -9.51 -23.66 -15.12
CA TYR A 56 -10.96 -23.46 -15.20
C TYR A 56 -11.55 -24.00 -16.51
N ILE A 57 -10.94 -23.68 -17.65
CA ILE A 57 -11.38 -24.20 -18.97
C ILE A 57 -11.26 -25.71 -19.02
N GLN A 58 -10.17 -26.29 -18.48
CA GLN A 58 -10.01 -27.75 -18.41
C GLN A 58 -11.14 -28.40 -17.60
N LEU A 59 -11.48 -27.86 -16.43
CA LEU A 59 -12.57 -28.37 -15.59
C LEU A 59 -13.94 -28.29 -16.31
N LEU A 60 -14.21 -27.19 -17.01
CA LEU A 60 -15.46 -27.07 -17.81
C LEU A 60 -15.51 -28.08 -18.97
N THR A 61 -14.37 -28.33 -19.61
CA THR A 61 -14.27 -29.30 -20.70
C THR A 61 -14.48 -30.71 -20.15
N SER A 62 -13.75 -31.11 -19.11
CA SER A 62 -13.93 -32.40 -18.43
C SER A 62 -15.36 -32.62 -17.96
N LEU A 63 -15.99 -31.60 -17.38
CA LEU A 63 -17.39 -31.68 -16.94
C LEU A 63 -18.35 -31.96 -18.13
N SER A 64 -18.12 -31.27 -19.27
CA SER A 64 -18.92 -31.47 -20.49
C SER A 64 -18.74 -32.89 -21.04
N GLU A 65 -17.49 -33.32 -21.17
CA GLU A 65 -17.15 -34.66 -21.69
C GLU A 65 -17.69 -35.78 -20.79
N ALA A 66 -17.57 -35.64 -19.44
CA ALA A 66 -18.11 -36.60 -18.49
C ALA A 66 -19.66 -36.67 -18.52
N LYS A 67 -20.34 -35.53 -18.71
CA LYS A 67 -21.82 -35.51 -18.91
C LYS A 67 -22.24 -36.17 -20.22
N ASP A 68 -21.52 -35.92 -21.29
CA ASP A 68 -21.77 -36.56 -22.58
C ASP A 68 -21.53 -38.09 -22.53
N LEU A 69 -20.47 -38.52 -21.84
CA LEU A 69 -20.16 -39.93 -21.61
C LEU A 69 -21.25 -40.58 -20.77
N LEU A 70 -21.69 -39.95 -19.68
CA LEU A 70 -22.79 -40.47 -18.85
C LEU A 70 -24.11 -40.62 -19.62
N ALA A 71 -24.38 -39.72 -20.59
CA ALA A 71 -25.60 -39.72 -21.38
C ALA A 71 -25.59 -40.81 -22.48
N ASN A 72 -24.42 -41.05 -23.11
CA ASN A 72 -24.32 -41.89 -24.32
C ASN A 72 -23.77 -43.28 -24.08
N GLU A 73 -23.09 -43.53 -22.93
CA GLU A 73 -22.42 -44.79 -22.65
C GLU A 73 -23.36 -45.78 -21.90
N SER A 74 -23.26 -47.06 -22.25
CA SER A 74 -24.08 -48.14 -21.67
C SER A 74 -23.29 -48.95 -20.62
N ASP A 75 -21.97 -48.86 -20.65
CA ASP A 75 -21.09 -49.57 -19.71
C ASP A 75 -21.19 -49.00 -18.30
N SER A 76 -21.42 -49.87 -17.32
CA SER A 76 -21.60 -49.50 -15.93
C SER A 76 -20.36 -48.90 -15.30
N GLU A 77 -19.17 -49.41 -15.62
CA GLU A 77 -17.90 -48.94 -15.06
C GLU A 77 -17.56 -47.55 -15.59
N LEU A 78 -17.71 -47.33 -16.91
CA LEU A 78 -17.51 -46.02 -17.53
C LEU A 78 -18.50 -44.98 -17.03
N ARG A 79 -19.73 -45.36 -16.76
CA ARG A 79 -20.73 -44.47 -16.15
C ARG A 79 -20.43 -44.10 -14.72
N GLU A 80 -19.82 -45.00 -13.95
CA GLU A 80 -19.40 -44.74 -12.57
C GLU A 80 -18.22 -43.76 -12.55
N MET A 81 -17.20 -43.99 -13.37
CA MET A 81 -16.10 -43.05 -13.58
C MET A 81 -16.59 -41.65 -14.00
N ALA A 82 -17.53 -41.58 -14.93
CA ALA A 82 -18.10 -40.31 -15.38
C ALA A 82 -18.83 -39.56 -14.24
N ARG A 83 -19.50 -40.29 -13.31
CA ARG A 83 -20.14 -39.68 -12.14
C ARG A 83 -19.13 -39.12 -11.14
N GLU A 84 -18.06 -39.84 -10.87
CA GLU A 84 -16.98 -39.39 -10.01
C GLU A 84 -16.30 -38.15 -10.57
N GLU A 85 -16.04 -38.12 -11.88
CA GLU A 85 -15.47 -36.95 -12.56
C GLU A 85 -16.40 -35.74 -12.51
N ILE A 86 -17.71 -35.94 -12.71
CA ILE A 86 -18.72 -34.86 -12.59
C ILE A 86 -18.70 -34.29 -11.17
N GLU A 87 -18.73 -35.14 -10.13
CA GLU A 87 -18.72 -34.70 -8.74
C GLU A 87 -17.44 -33.94 -8.41
N MET A 88 -16.29 -34.40 -8.86
CA MET A 88 -15.01 -33.71 -8.70
C MET A 88 -15.04 -32.32 -9.39
N CYS A 89 -15.46 -32.26 -10.64
CA CYS A 89 -15.55 -31.00 -11.38
C CYS A 89 -16.55 -30.02 -10.76
N GLU A 90 -17.73 -30.48 -10.34
CA GLU A 90 -18.75 -29.63 -9.69
C GLU A 90 -18.30 -29.08 -8.34
N ASN A 91 -17.37 -29.74 -7.63
CA ASN A 91 -16.73 -29.21 -6.42
C ASN A 91 -15.59 -28.25 -6.69
N GLU A 92 -14.76 -28.50 -7.72
CA GLU A 92 -13.57 -27.69 -8.02
C GLU A 92 -13.89 -26.42 -8.83
N ILE A 93 -14.91 -26.44 -9.68
CA ILE A 93 -15.28 -25.26 -10.49
C ILE A 93 -15.59 -24.04 -9.62
N PRO A 94 -16.44 -24.10 -8.58
CA PRO A 94 -16.73 -22.94 -7.73
C PRO A 94 -15.47 -22.41 -7.02
N ARG A 95 -14.57 -23.28 -6.59
CA ARG A 95 -13.31 -22.90 -5.94
C ARG A 95 -12.39 -22.15 -6.88
N THR A 96 -12.27 -22.66 -8.12
CA THR A 96 -11.46 -22.02 -9.16
C THR A 96 -12.07 -20.69 -9.59
N GLU A 97 -13.38 -20.57 -9.63
CA GLU A 97 -14.07 -19.28 -9.89
C GLU A 97 -13.79 -18.26 -8.80
N GLU A 98 -13.83 -18.65 -7.52
CA GLU A 98 -13.47 -17.77 -6.41
C GLU A 98 -12.00 -17.36 -6.47
N GLU A 99 -11.08 -18.30 -6.77
CA GLU A 99 -9.66 -17.99 -6.96
C GLU A 99 -9.46 -16.95 -8.08
N ILE A 100 -10.10 -17.15 -9.23
CA ILE A 100 -10.02 -16.22 -10.36
C ILE A 100 -10.57 -14.83 -9.96
N LYS A 101 -11.70 -14.78 -9.28
CA LYS A 101 -12.28 -13.52 -8.82
C LYS A 101 -11.32 -12.77 -7.89
N LEU A 102 -10.64 -13.48 -6.98
CA LEU A 102 -9.62 -12.90 -6.10
C LEU A 102 -8.43 -12.36 -6.90
N LEU A 103 -7.96 -13.10 -7.90
CA LEU A 103 -6.87 -12.66 -8.77
C LEU A 103 -7.24 -11.46 -9.65
N LEU A 104 -8.52 -11.27 -9.96
CA LEU A 104 -9.01 -10.12 -10.74
C LEU A 104 -9.15 -8.84 -9.92
N ILE A 105 -9.05 -8.88 -8.59
CA ILE A 105 -9.05 -7.69 -7.76
C ILE A 105 -7.73 -6.92 -8.03
N PRO A 106 -7.79 -5.66 -8.47
CA PRO A 106 -6.58 -4.90 -8.72
C PRO A 106 -5.73 -4.78 -7.46
N ALA A 107 -4.47 -5.18 -7.54
CA ALA A 107 -3.52 -4.99 -6.46
C ALA A 107 -3.29 -3.49 -6.23
N ASP A 108 -3.26 -3.06 -4.96
CA ASP A 108 -2.88 -1.68 -4.65
C ASP A 108 -1.38 -1.51 -4.95
N PRO A 109 -0.99 -0.56 -5.82
CA PRO A 109 0.42 -0.31 -6.11
C PRO A 109 1.26 0.04 -4.88
N GLN A 110 0.63 0.46 -3.79
CA GLN A 110 1.31 0.78 -2.54
C GLN A 110 1.65 -0.46 -1.72
N ASP A 111 0.98 -1.58 -1.95
CA ASP A 111 1.15 -2.80 -1.14
C ASP A 111 2.57 -3.36 -1.16
N ASP A 112 3.32 -3.14 -2.25
CA ASP A 112 4.72 -3.59 -2.37
C ASP A 112 5.73 -2.63 -1.73
N LYS A 113 5.30 -1.47 -1.25
CA LYS A 113 6.18 -0.49 -0.63
C LYS A 113 6.65 -0.95 0.76
N ASN A 114 7.78 -0.42 1.18
CA ASN A 114 8.17 -0.44 2.57
C ASN A 114 7.14 0.34 3.40
N ALA A 115 7.13 0.10 4.70
CA ALA A 115 6.19 0.75 5.61
C ALA A 115 6.90 1.56 6.69
N ILE A 116 6.30 2.69 7.05
CA ILE A 116 6.62 3.43 8.26
C ILE A 116 5.61 3.01 9.32
N LEU A 117 6.10 2.35 10.36
CA LEU A 117 5.32 1.90 11.51
C LEU A 117 5.48 2.89 12.65
N GLU A 118 4.40 3.56 13.03
CA GLU A 118 4.36 4.47 14.16
C GLU A 118 3.48 3.87 15.28
N ILE A 119 4.01 3.78 16.48
CA ILE A 119 3.29 3.29 17.66
C ILE A 119 3.34 4.36 18.72
N ARG A 120 2.17 4.76 19.24
CA ARG A 120 2.05 5.79 20.28
C ARG A 120 1.23 5.28 21.45
N GLY A 121 1.72 5.52 22.66
CA GLY A 121 0.92 5.35 23.86
C GLY A 121 -0.27 6.32 23.85
N GLY A 122 -1.48 5.78 24.03
CA GLY A 122 -2.72 6.55 24.07
C GLY A 122 -3.21 6.76 25.52
N THR A 123 -4.51 6.57 25.72
CA THR A 123 -5.11 6.70 27.06
C THR A 123 -4.66 5.58 28.00
N GLY A 124 -4.07 5.91 29.15
CA GLY A 124 -3.63 4.93 30.14
C GLY A 124 -2.33 5.30 30.87
N GLY A 125 -1.76 6.48 30.57
CA GLY A 125 -0.51 6.94 31.21
C GLY A 125 0.66 6.00 30.95
N ASP A 126 1.45 5.67 31.99
CA ASP A 126 2.64 4.82 31.88
C ASP A 126 2.32 3.43 31.33
N GLU A 127 1.15 2.86 31.66
CA GLU A 127 0.73 1.55 31.14
C GLU A 127 0.52 1.58 29.61
N ALA A 128 0.04 2.68 29.07
CA ALA A 128 -0.10 2.84 27.62
C ALA A 128 1.29 2.88 26.92
N ALA A 129 2.28 3.49 27.55
CA ALA A 129 3.66 3.49 27.04
C ALA A 129 4.29 2.09 27.09
N ILE A 130 4.07 1.34 28.19
CA ILE A 130 4.53 -0.04 28.33
C ILE A 130 3.86 -0.92 27.26
N PHE A 131 2.54 -0.76 27.05
CA PHE A 131 1.81 -1.51 26.01
C PHE A 131 2.29 -1.16 24.59
N ALA A 132 2.63 0.09 24.32
CA ALA A 132 3.25 0.47 23.04
C ALA A 132 4.59 -0.27 22.83
N GLY A 133 5.39 -0.45 23.90
CA GLY A 133 6.60 -1.27 23.88
C GLY A 133 6.32 -2.76 23.60
N ASP A 134 5.25 -3.31 24.16
CA ASP A 134 4.84 -4.68 23.89
C ASP A 134 4.40 -4.87 22.43
N LEU A 135 3.65 -3.92 21.86
CA LEU A 135 3.27 -3.92 20.44
C LEU A 135 4.51 -3.83 19.54
N PHE A 136 5.45 -2.95 19.86
CA PHE A 136 6.70 -2.86 19.10
C PHE A 136 7.47 -4.18 19.12
N ARG A 137 7.58 -4.83 20.27
CA ARG A 137 8.22 -6.15 20.40
C ARG A 137 7.49 -7.21 19.56
N MET A 138 6.16 -7.21 19.59
CA MET A 138 5.32 -8.11 18.78
C MET A 138 5.61 -7.95 17.29
N TYR A 139 5.57 -6.71 16.79
CA TYR A 139 5.85 -6.43 15.38
C TYR A 139 7.31 -6.71 15.00
N SER A 140 8.27 -6.45 15.89
CA SER A 140 9.67 -6.77 15.64
C SER A 140 9.88 -8.27 15.43
N LYS A 141 9.26 -9.11 16.27
CA LYS A 141 9.31 -10.57 16.12
C LYS A 141 8.60 -11.07 14.87
N TYR A 142 7.48 -10.44 14.53
CA TYR A 142 6.78 -10.75 13.28
C TYR A 142 7.63 -10.40 12.06
N CYS A 143 8.24 -9.22 12.02
CA CYS A 143 9.15 -8.82 10.96
C CYS A 143 10.34 -9.80 10.83
N GLU A 144 10.93 -10.20 11.96
CA GLU A 144 12.00 -11.21 11.99
C GLU A 144 11.55 -12.54 11.37
N SER A 145 10.35 -13.02 11.70
CA SER A 145 9.80 -14.27 11.16
C SER A 145 9.56 -14.21 9.65
N LYS A 146 9.30 -13.00 9.11
CA LYS A 146 9.13 -12.75 7.67
C LYS A 146 10.44 -12.45 6.93
N GLY A 147 11.56 -12.35 7.65
CA GLY A 147 12.83 -11.91 7.08
C GLY A 147 12.86 -10.43 6.70
N TRP A 148 11.96 -9.62 7.25
CA TRP A 148 11.92 -8.18 7.05
C TRP A 148 12.89 -7.46 7.98
N ARG A 149 13.44 -6.37 7.51
CA ARG A 149 14.33 -5.51 8.28
C ARG A 149 13.52 -4.39 8.92
N ILE A 150 13.67 -4.22 10.24
CA ILE A 150 13.06 -3.13 10.98
C ILE A 150 14.16 -2.21 11.53
N GLU A 151 14.05 -0.91 11.26
CA GLU A 151 14.99 0.13 11.70
C GLU A 151 14.23 1.21 12.46
N VAL A 152 14.71 1.51 13.68
CA VAL A 152 14.11 2.58 14.49
C VAL A 152 14.59 3.93 13.96
N SER A 153 13.67 4.75 13.48
CA SER A 153 13.96 6.11 12.97
C SER A 153 13.91 7.16 14.07
N SER A 154 12.97 7.01 15.02
CA SER A 154 12.81 7.91 16.16
C SER A 154 12.13 7.19 17.31
N CYS A 155 12.49 7.49 18.55
CA CYS A 155 11.79 6.99 19.73
C CYS A 155 11.77 8.02 20.86
N SER A 156 10.68 8.00 21.62
CA SER A 156 10.51 8.74 22.88
C SER A 156 10.12 7.74 23.95
N GLU A 157 10.98 7.53 24.92
CA GLU A 157 10.78 6.56 25.98
C GLU A 157 9.72 7.00 26.99
N GLY A 158 9.03 6.04 27.58
CA GLY A 158 8.11 6.24 28.70
C GLY A 158 8.88 6.39 30.04
N THR A 159 8.27 7.06 30.98
CA THR A 159 8.85 7.28 32.34
C THR A 159 9.03 5.98 33.13
N SER A 160 8.12 5.01 32.90
CA SER A 160 8.12 3.70 33.60
C SER A 160 8.50 2.55 32.64
N GLY A 161 9.21 2.85 31.55
CA GLY A 161 9.54 1.92 30.47
C GLY A 161 8.55 1.98 29.30
N GLY A 162 8.86 1.23 28.23
CA GLY A 162 8.12 1.29 26.98
C GLY A 162 8.34 2.60 26.22
N TYR A 163 7.41 2.95 25.32
CA TYR A 163 7.55 4.11 24.45
C TYR A 163 6.31 5.01 24.51
N LYS A 164 6.52 6.32 24.70
CA LYS A 164 5.47 7.32 24.42
C LYS A 164 5.17 7.34 22.93
N GLU A 165 6.24 7.26 22.12
CA GLU A 165 6.19 7.17 20.68
C GLU A 165 7.41 6.41 20.17
N ILE A 166 7.22 5.55 19.19
CA ILE A 166 8.29 4.92 18.44
C ILE A 166 7.91 4.88 16.97
N ILE A 167 8.85 5.27 16.11
CA ILE A 167 8.71 5.30 14.66
C ILE A 167 9.80 4.44 14.06
N CYS A 168 9.40 3.48 13.21
CA CYS A 168 10.29 2.53 12.57
C CYS A 168 10.03 2.47 11.08
N THR A 169 11.07 2.27 10.30
CA THR A 169 10.96 1.87 8.90
C THR A 169 11.08 0.36 8.80
N VAL A 170 10.13 -0.28 8.14
CA VAL A 170 10.12 -1.72 7.87
C VAL A 170 10.31 -1.94 6.38
N SER A 171 11.38 -2.69 6.03
CA SER A 171 11.77 -2.95 4.64
C SER A 171 11.70 -4.44 4.32
N GLY A 172 11.14 -4.78 3.16
CA GLY A 172 10.98 -6.16 2.70
C GLY A 172 9.95 -6.29 1.59
N GLU A 173 9.53 -7.49 1.29
CA GLU A 173 8.54 -7.76 0.25
C GLU A 173 7.12 -7.63 0.82
N LYS A 174 6.25 -6.85 0.15
CA LYS A 174 4.83 -6.64 0.48
C LYS A 174 4.59 -6.20 1.93
N VAL A 175 5.48 -5.38 2.46
CA VAL A 175 5.44 -4.95 3.86
C VAL A 175 4.20 -4.11 4.14
N TYR A 176 3.99 -3.04 3.35
CA TYR A 176 2.84 -2.17 3.55
C TYR A 176 1.52 -2.90 3.36
N GLY A 177 1.39 -3.71 2.30
CA GLY A 177 0.20 -4.49 2.00
C GLY A 177 -0.21 -5.46 3.12
N THR A 178 0.78 -5.94 3.89
CA THR A 178 0.54 -6.82 5.04
C THR A 178 0.26 -6.04 6.32
N LEU A 179 1.08 -5.03 6.64
CA LEU A 179 0.99 -4.31 7.91
C LEU A 179 -0.11 -3.24 7.93
N LYS A 180 -0.62 -2.77 6.81
CA LYS A 180 -1.69 -1.74 6.74
C LYS A 180 -2.92 -2.10 7.59
N TYR A 181 -3.21 -3.40 7.74
CA TYR A 181 -4.31 -3.91 8.56
C TYR A 181 -4.11 -3.74 10.07
N GLU A 182 -2.90 -3.43 10.50
CA GLU A 182 -2.58 -3.17 11.90
C GLU A 182 -2.83 -1.72 12.31
N SER A 183 -3.16 -0.84 11.36
CA SER A 183 -3.45 0.57 11.63
C SER A 183 -4.75 0.74 12.42
N GLY A 184 -4.65 1.45 13.56
CA GLY A 184 -5.79 1.76 14.40
C GLY A 184 -5.47 1.80 15.89
N VAL A 185 -6.50 1.77 16.73
CA VAL A 185 -6.36 1.79 18.18
C VAL A 185 -6.40 0.36 18.73
N HIS A 186 -5.34 -0.04 19.41
CA HIS A 186 -5.21 -1.30 20.12
C HIS A 186 -5.50 -1.09 21.59
N ARG A 187 -6.35 -1.94 22.17
CA ARG A 187 -6.77 -1.86 23.56
C ARG A 187 -6.25 -3.06 24.36
N VAL A 188 -5.60 -2.80 25.50
CA VAL A 188 -5.15 -3.84 26.41
C VAL A 188 -5.99 -3.83 27.70
N GLN A 189 -6.31 -5.01 28.20
CA GLN A 189 -6.96 -5.25 29.48
C GLN A 189 -6.06 -6.20 30.27
N ARG A 190 -5.35 -5.64 31.27
CA ARG A 190 -4.48 -6.41 32.19
C ARG A 190 -4.31 -5.66 33.50
N VAL A 191 -3.74 -6.34 34.49
CA VAL A 191 -3.25 -5.70 35.72
C VAL A 191 -1.92 -5.04 35.36
N PRO A 192 -1.80 -3.70 35.40
CA PRO A 192 -0.54 -3.02 35.10
C PRO A 192 0.58 -3.42 36.06
N ALA A 193 1.83 -3.36 35.59
CA ALA A 193 2.99 -3.56 36.46
C ALA A 193 3.10 -2.50 37.56
N THR A 194 2.47 -1.34 37.37
CA THR A 194 2.39 -0.22 38.31
C THR A 194 1.22 -0.31 39.29
N GLU A 195 0.34 -1.30 39.17
CA GLU A 195 -0.86 -1.47 40.00
C GLU A 195 -0.56 -2.38 41.21
N THR A 196 -0.72 -1.86 42.41
CA THR A 196 -0.44 -2.60 43.65
C THR A 196 -1.63 -3.37 44.22
N GLN A 197 -2.86 -3.05 43.79
CA GLN A 197 -4.10 -3.64 44.32
C GLN A 197 -4.68 -4.76 43.40
N GLY A 198 -3.97 -5.13 42.35
CA GLY A 198 -4.37 -6.20 41.45
C GLY A 198 -5.59 -5.89 40.57
N ARG A 199 -5.96 -4.61 40.40
CA ARG A 199 -7.10 -4.22 39.56
C ARG A 199 -6.75 -4.27 38.10
N VAL A 200 -7.66 -4.81 37.28
CA VAL A 200 -7.54 -4.80 35.82
C VAL A 200 -7.79 -3.39 35.29
N HIS A 201 -6.81 -2.83 34.60
CA HIS A 201 -6.94 -1.56 33.92
C HIS A 201 -7.12 -1.77 32.42
N THR A 202 -7.70 -0.76 31.80
CA THR A 202 -7.85 -0.71 30.34
C THR A 202 -7.04 0.45 29.79
N SER A 203 -6.01 0.14 29.02
CA SER A 203 -5.15 1.11 28.35
C SER A 203 -5.21 0.93 26.84
N ALA A 204 -4.78 1.94 26.10
CA ALA A 204 -4.80 1.93 24.65
C ALA A 204 -3.48 2.46 24.10
N ALA A 205 -3.09 1.93 22.94
CA ALA A 205 -2.02 2.46 22.10
C ALA A 205 -2.51 2.56 20.66
N SER A 206 -2.06 3.55 19.92
CA SER A 206 -2.37 3.71 18.52
C SER A 206 -1.22 3.23 17.65
N VAL A 207 -1.56 2.55 16.56
CA VAL A 207 -0.64 2.10 15.53
C VAL A 207 -1.03 2.78 14.23
N ALA A 208 -0.08 3.40 13.55
CA ALA A 208 -0.26 3.90 12.20
C ALA A 208 0.79 3.25 11.29
N VAL A 209 0.33 2.68 10.18
CA VAL A 209 1.18 2.09 9.15
C VAL A 209 1.00 2.92 7.89
N LEU A 210 2.07 3.55 7.44
CA LEU A 210 2.09 4.42 6.28
C LEU A 210 3.05 3.86 5.23
N PRO A 211 2.74 3.99 3.92
CA PRO A 211 3.70 3.59 2.90
C PRO A 211 4.91 4.53 2.92
N GLU A 212 6.11 3.96 2.72
CA GLU A 212 7.32 4.78 2.56
C GLU A 212 7.22 5.63 1.30
N ALA A 213 7.59 6.91 1.41
CA ALA A 213 7.62 7.81 0.28
C ALA A 213 8.74 7.43 -0.69
N GLU A 214 8.42 7.41 -1.97
CA GLU A 214 9.45 7.42 -3.00
C GLU A 214 10.03 8.84 -3.13
N ALA A 215 11.30 8.93 -3.54
CA ALA A 215 11.89 10.23 -3.87
C ALA A 215 11.08 10.86 -5.02
N PHE A 216 10.66 12.10 -4.84
CA PHE A 216 9.95 12.82 -5.88
C PHE A 216 10.95 13.25 -6.98
N ASP A 217 10.83 12.68 -8.17
CA ASP A 217 11.48 13.18 -9.36
C ASP A 217 10.62 14.32 -9.94
N VAL A 218 11.10 15.56 -9.80
CA VAL A 218 10.43 16.70 -10.41
C VAL A 218 10.83 16.78 -11.89
N GLU A 219 9.92 16.33 -12.76
CA GLU A 219 10.10 16.49 -14.21
C GLU A 219 9.62 17.88 -14.65
N ILE A 220 10.54 18.71 -15.11
CA ILE A 220 10.22 20.01 -15.70
C ILE A 220 10.29 19.89 -17.22
N THR A 221 9.17 20.14 -17.87
CA THR A 221 9.10 20.22 -19.33
C THR A 221 9.70 21.55 -19.77
N GLU A 222 10.96 21.57 -20.18
CA GLU A 222 11.69 22.79 -20.58
C GLU A 222 11.01 23.56 -21.73
N SER A 223 10.33 22.86 -22.64
CA SER A 223 9.56 23.47 -23.74
C SER A 223 8.34 24.26 -23.28
N ALA A 224 7.84 24.02 -22.07
CA ALA A 224 6.70 24.77 -21.49
C ALA A 224 7.14 26.07 -20.81
N ILE A 225 8.44 26.25 -20.60
CA ILE A 225 8.98 27.44 -19.93
C ILE A 225 8.97 28.62 -20.87
N LYS A 226 8.32 29.71 -20.46
CA LYS A 226 8.43 31.02 -21.16
C LYS A 226 9.44 31.89 -20.46
N TRP A 227 10.37 32.41 -21.25
CA TRP A 227 11.47 33.26 -20.79
C TRP A 227 11.27 34.70 -21.23
N ASP A 228 11.28 35.62 -20.27
CA ASP A 228 11.35 37.06 -20.51
C ASP A 228 12.67 37.59 -19.97
N THR A 229 13.30 38.50 -20.69
CA THR A 229 14.49 39.22 -20.21
C THR A 229 14.14 40.66 -19.90
N PHE A 230 14.75 41.20 -18.87
CA PHE A 230 14.52 42.59 -18.47
C PHE A 230 15.80 43.20 -17.89
N ARG A 231 15.79 44.51 -17.81
CA ARG A 231 16.90 45.28 -17.23
C ARG A 231 16.81 45.22 -15.72
N SER A 232 17.86 44.71 -15.07
CA SER A 232 17.96 44.72 -13.63
C SER A 232 18.12 46.14 -13.11
N SER A 233 17.19 46.58 -12.28
CA SER A 233 17.27 47.87 -11.57
C SER A 233 18.18 47.75 -10.35
N GLY A 234 19.18 48.59 -10.20
CA GLY A 234 20.07 48.61 -9.04
C GLY A 234 21.13 49.69 -9.14
N ALA A 235 21.81 50.00 -8.03
CA ALA A 235 22.95 50.93 -8.00
C ALA A 235 24.12 50.34 -8.81
N GLY A 236 24.37 50.84 -10.01
CA GLY A 236 25.46 50.39 -10.89
C GLY A 236 25.71 51.35 -12.03
N GLY A 237 26.90 51.27 -12.63
CA GLY A 237 27.33 52.15 -13.72
C GLY A 237 26.54 51.96 -15.03
N GLN A 238 26.94 52.64 -16.11
CA GLN A 238 26.21 52.67 -17.41
C GLN A 238 25.84 51.32 -18.02
N ASN A 239 26.50 50.21 -17.64
CA ASN A 239 26.18 48.86 -18.13
C ASN A 239 24.88 48.28 -17.57
N VAL A 240 24.49 48.59 -16.31
CA VAL A 240 23.25 48.07 -15.67
C VAL A 240 22.02 48.59 -16.40
N ASN A 241 22.07 49.77 -16.99
CA ASN A 241 20.96 50.39 -17.71
C ASN A 241 20.89 50.00 -19.21
N LYS A 242 21.92 49.33 -19.73
CA LYS A 242 22.00 48.95 -21.16
C LYS A 242 21.86 47.46 -21.42
N VAL A 243 22.19 46.61 -20.45
CA VAL A 243 22.19 45.14 -20.62
C VAL A 243 20.98 44.51 -19.88
N GLU A 244 20.24 43.68 -20.60
CA GLU A 244 19.13 42.91 -20.05
C GLU A 244 19.65 41.62 -19.40
N SER A 245 20.21 41.74 -18.20
CA SER A 245 20.74 40.59 -17.43
C SER A 245 19.71 39.92 -16.56
N GLY A 246 18.63 40.60 -16.22
CA GLY A 246 17.52 40.03 -15.46
C GLY A 246 16.72 39.05 -16.30
N VAL A 247 16.32 37.94 -15.67
CA VAL A 247 15.56 36.87 -16.30
C VAL A 247 14.29 36.63 -15.51
N ARG A 248 13.19 36.52 -16.21
CA ARG A 248 11.89 36.12 -15.68
C ARG A 248 11.48 34.81 -16.35
N LEU A 249 11.21 33.80 -15.52
CA LEU A 249 10.75 32.50 -15.94
C LEU A 249 9.24 32.39 -15.59
N ARG A 250 8.42 31.95 -16.55
CA ARG A 250 7.02 31.61 -16.34
C ARG A 250 6.84 30.14 -16.70
N TYR A 251 6.27 29.39 -15.78
CA TYR A 251 6.00 27.96 -15.96
C TYR A 251 4.55 27.63 -15.62
N PRO A 252 3.80 27.03 -16.55
CA PRO A 252 2.44 26.55 -16.28
C PRO A 252 2.52 25.28 -15.45
N TRP A 253 2.18 25.35 -14.19
CA TRP A 253 2.11 24.21 -13.30
C TRP A 253 0.68 23.78 -13.10
N LEU A 254 0.35 22.50 -13.40
CA LEU A 254 -0.94 21.93 -13.12
C LEU A 254 -1.02 21.60 -11.64
N ASN A 255 -1.89 22.31 -10.91
CA ASN A 255 -2.17 22.00 -9.51
C ASN A 255 -2.99 20.70 -9.44
N PRO A 256 -2.45 19.61 -8.85
CA PRO A 256 -3.14 18.31 -8.84
C PRO A 256 -4.42 18.29 -7.98
N GLU A 257 -4.57 19.23 -7.02
CA GLU A 257 -5.75 19.29 -6.14
C GLU A 257 -6.93 19.99 -6.81
N THR A 258 -6.64 21.12 -7.44
CA THR A 258 -7.68 21.96 -8.06
C THR A 258 -7.90 21.61 -9.54
N ASN A 259 -6.99 20.82 -10.13
CA ASN A 259 -6.92 20.52 -11.56
C ASN A 259 -6.88 21.81 -12.43
N GLN A 260 -6.35 22.91 -11.88
CA GLN A 260 -6.19 24.19 -12.55
C GLN A 260 -4.71 24.44 -12.85
N VAL A 261 -4.46 25.12 -13.96
CA VAL A 261 -3.11 25.54 -14.33
C VAL A 261 -2.78 26.84 -13.62
N GLU A 262 -1.80 26.82 -12.73
CA GLU A 262 -1.23 27.99 -12.07
C GLU A 262 0.04 28.41 -12.79
N GLU A 263 0.19 29.72 -13.02
CA GLU A 263 1.43 30.23 -13.58
C GLU A 263 2.44 30.53 -12.46
N ILE A 264 3.55 29.76 -12.43
CA ILE A 264 4.67 30.02 -11.53
C ILE A 264 5.58 31.07 -12.18
N LEU A 265 5.81 32.19 -11.48
CA LEU A 265 6.67 33.27 -11.90
C LEU A 265 7.92 33.31 -11.04
N ILE A 266 9.10 33.26 -11.67
CA ILE A 266 10.38 33.34 -10.95
C ILE A 266 11.25 34.40 -11.62
N GLU A 267 11.73 35.37 -10.84
CA GLU A 267 12.65 36.39 -11.28
C GLU A 267 14.04 36.15 -10.70
N CYS A 268 15.06 36.31 -11.52
CA CYS A 268 16.46 36.19 -11.11
C CYS A 268 17.29 37.33 -11.69
N THR A 269 17.90 38.11 -10.76
CA THR A 269 18.72 39.29 -11.09
C THR A 269 20.08 39.27 -10.35
N GLU A 270 20.45 38.12 -9.79
CA GLU A 270 21.59 38.01 -8.86
C GLU A 270 22.93 38.19 -9.49
N THR A 271 23.07 37.89 -10.78
CA THR A 271 24.32 38.01 -11.51
C THR A 271 24.18 38.96 -12.69
N ARG A 272 25.33 39.44 -13.17
CA ARG A 272 25.41 40.25 -14.42
C ARG A 272 25.32 39.37 -15.66
N ASP A 273 25.33 38.06 -15.50
CA ASP A 273 25.39 37.07 -16.56
C ASP A 273 23.99 36.45 -16.75
N GLN A 274 23.37 36.70 -17.90
CA GLN A 274 22.04 36.22 -18.23
C GLN A 274 21.95 34.69 -18.23
N PRO A 275 22.85 33.88 -18.81
CA PRO A 275 22.85 32.43 -18.74
C PRO A 275 22.85 31.90 -17.32
N LYS A 276 23.69 32.46 -16.43
CA LYS A 276 23.72 32.07 -15.01
C LYS A 276 22.43 32.38 -14.29
N ASN A 277 21.79 33.51 -14.62
CA ASN A 277 20.48 33.83 -14.04
C ASN A 277 19.40 32.87 -14.54
N LYS A 278 19.46 32.36 -15.78
CA LYS A 278 18.57 31.29 -16.26
C LYS A 278 18.75 29.98 -15.52
N GLU A 279 19.98 29.52 -15.32
CA GLU A 279 20.29 28.31 -14.56
C GLU A 279 19.77 28.41 -13.12
N ARG A 280 19.98 29.55 -12.47
CA ARG A 280 19.45 29.79 -11.10
C ARG A 280 17.94 29.84 -11.05
N ALA A 281 17.27 30.43 -12.02
CA ALA A 281 15.83 30.45 -12.11
C ALA A 281 15.25 29.03 -12.28
N LEU A 282 15.89 28.19 -13.10
CA LEU A 282 15.56 26.77 -13.24
C LEU A 282 15.75 26.00 -11.93
N ALA A 283 16.88 26.19 -11.25
CA ALA A 283 17.12 25.54 -9.96
C ALA A 283 16.06 25.94 -8.92
N ARG A 284 15.68 27.24 -8.88
CA ARG A 284 14.60 27.72 -8.00
C ARG A 284 13.24 27.13 -8.36
N LEU A 285 12.94 26.97 -9.66
CA LEU A 285 11.70 26.32 -10.10
C LEU A 285 11.65 24.87 -9.62
N ARG A 286 12.75 24.12 -9.77
CA ARG A 286 12.84 22.74 -9.27
C ARG A 286 12.60 22.64 -7.78
N THR A 287 13.28 23.49 -7.00
CA THR A 287 13.10 23.53 -5.54
C THR A 287 11.65 23.86 -5.17
N LEU A 288 11.05 24.86 -5.81
CA LEU A 288 9.69 25.29 -5.49
C LEU A 288 8.65 24.21 -5.81
N ILE A 289 8.77 23.53 -6.94
CA ILE A 289 7.88 22.42 -7.30
C ILE A 289 8.09 21.24 -6.33
N TYR A 290 9.36 20.90 -6.02
CA TYR A 290 9.69 19.87 -5.05
C TYR A 290 9.07 20.16 -3.68
N ASP A 291 9.22 21.39 -3.18
CA ASP A 291 8.66 21.79 -1.87
C ASP A 291 7.13 21.70 -1.85
N ARG A 292 6.46 22.11 -2.94
CA ARG A 292 4.99 21.99 -3.07
C ARG A 292 4.53 20.54 -3.06
N GLU A 293 5.18 19.68 -3.84
CA GLU A 293 4.84 18.24 -3.88
C GLU A 293 5.13 17.56 -2.54
N HIS A 294 6.26 17.90 -1.91
CA HIS A 294 6.62 17.39 -0.59
C HIS A 294 5.61 17.83 0.50
N GLN A 295 5.21 19.12 0.47
CA GLN A 295 4.21 19.62 1.42
C GLN A 295 2.87 18.91 1.23
N ARG A 296 2.41 18.77 0.00
CA ARG A 296 1.18 18.03 -0.32
C ARG A 296 1.23 16.58 0.19
N TYR A 297 2.33 15.90 -0.05
CA TYR A 297 2.53 14.55 0.44
C TYR A 297 2.50 14.50 1.99
N ALA A 298 3.15 15.45 2.66
CA ALA A 298 3.13 15.54 4.11
C ALA A 298 1.71 15.78 4.65
N ASP A 299 0.90 16.63 3.99
CA ASP A 299 -0.49 16.91 4.35
C ASP A 299 -1.39 15.70 4.12
N ASP A 300 -1.20 14.95 3.03
CA ASP A 300 -1.91 13.68 2.74
C ASP A 300 -1.59 12.61 3.81
N ILE A 301 -0.31 12.46 4.15
CA ILE A 301 0.10 11.56 5.25
C ILE A 301 -0.52 11.99 6.59
N ALA A 302 -0.50 13.29 6.91
CA ALA A 302 -1.10 13.80 8.14
C ALA A 302 -2.60 13.54 8.19
N SER A 303 -3.29 13.70 7.08
CA SER A 303 -4.72 13.39 6.93
C SER A 303 -4.99 11.89 7.10
N LYS A 304 -4.25 11.03 6.41
CA LYS A 304 -4.34 9.56 6.54
C LYS A 304 -4.07 9.11 7.98
N ARG A 305 -3.00 9.64 8.60
CA ARG A 305 -2.67 9.37 10.02
C ARG A 305 -3.83 9.78 10.94
N LYS A 306 -4.42 10.95 10.72
CA LYS A 306 -5.55 11.44 11.52
C LYS A 306 -6.76 10.51 11.40
N THR A 307 -7.05 9.99 10.22
CA THR A 307 -8.14 9.04 9.97
C THR A 307 -7.89 7.70 10.65
N MET A 308 -6.66 7.16 10.55
CA MET A 308 -6.29 5.86 11.11
C MET A 308 -6.24 5.85 12.64
N VAL A 309 -5.72 6.92 13.25
CA VAL A 309 -5.47 6.97 14.70
C VAL A 309 -6.67 7.54 15.46
N SER A 310 -7.62 8.20 14.76
CA SER A 310 -8.78 8.84 15.39
C SER A 310 -8.31 9.72 16.59
N THR A 311 -9.04 9.68 17.70
CA THR A 311 -8.71 10.45 18.91
C THR A 311 -7.81 9.70 19.90
N GLY A 312 -7.34 8.47 19.56
CA GLY A 312 -6.65 7.58 20.52
C GLY A 312 -7.54 7.12 21.68
N ASP A 313 -8.85 7.29 21.52
CA ASP A 313 -9.83 6.90 22.55
C ASP A 313 -10.04 5.38 22.54
N ARG A 314 -10.24 4.82 23.73
CA ARG A 314 -10.52 3.39 23.96
C ARG A 314 -11.76 2.88 23.23
N SER A 315 -12.69 3.77 22.88
CA SER A 315 -13.94 3.44 22.17
C SER A 315 -13.70 3.09 20.70
N ALA A 316 -12.73 3.73 20.04
CA ALA A 316 -12.40 3.53 18.63
C ALA A 316 -11.43 2.36 18.39
N LYS A 317 -11.52 1.30 19.22
CA LYS A 317 -10.63 0.15 19.15
C LYS A 317 -10.87 -0.73 17.91
N ILE A 318 -9.78 -1.12 17.24
CA ILE A 318 -9.81 -2.19 16.25
C ILE A 318 -9.62 -3.56 16.89
N ARG A 319 -8.76 -3.67 17.92
CA ARG A 319 -8.39 -4.93 18.54
C ARG A 319 -8.29 -4.81 20.07
N THR A 320 -8.71 -5.87 20.79
CA THR A 320 -8.60 -5.96 22.24
C THR A 320 -7.75 -7.16 22.66
N TYR A 321 -6.73 -6.89 23.45
CA TYR A 321 -5.86 -7.87 24.10
C TYR A 321 -6.33 -8.09 25.54
N ASN A 322 -7.00 -9.19 25.81
CA ASN A 322 -7.55 -9.51 27.12
C ASN A 322 -6.68 -10.55 27.83
N TYR A 323 -5.77 -10.08 28.69
CA TYR A 323 -4.84 -10.94 29.42
C TYR A 323 -5.52 -11.87 30.42
N PRO A 324 -6.50 -11.42 31.24
CA PRO A 324 -7.20 -12.31 32.16
C PRO A 324 -7.90 -13.49 31.49
N GLN A 325 -8.37 -13.31 30.25
CA GLN A 325 -9.05 -14.34 29.47
C GLN A 325 -8.14 -15.03 28.46
N GLY A 326 -6.87 -14.62 28.35
CA GLY A 326 -5.91 -15.21 27.40
C GLY A 326 -6.30 -15.09 25.92
N ARG A 327 -7.15 -14.12 25.57
CA ARG A 327 -7.70 -13.96 24.22
C ARG A 327 -7.45 -12.60 23.60
N ILE A 328 -7.48 -12.59 22.27
CA ILE A 328 -7.44 -11.37 21.46
C ILE A 328 -8.67 -11.37 20.57
N THR A 329 -9.33 -10.23 20.46
CA THR A 329 -10.50 -10.07 19.59
C THR A 329 -10.25 -8.90 18.64
N ASP A 330 -10.29 -9.17 17.32
CA ASP A 330 -10.38 -8.14 16.29
C ASP A 330 -11.84 -7.79 16.05
N HIS A 331 -12.20 -6.54 16.33
CA HIS A 331 -13.59 -6.10 16.31
C HIS A 331 -14.11 -5.77 14.91
N ARG A 332 -13.22 -5.62 13.92
CA ARG A 332 -13.61 -5.34 12.53
C ARG A 332 -14.32 -6.53 11.89
N ILE A 333 -13.83 -7.73 12.22
CA ILE A 333 -14.34 -9.01 11.67
C ILE A 333 -14.90 -9.95 12.75
N ASN A 334 -14.98 -9.47 14.00
CA ASN A 334 -15.39 -10.25 15.16
C ASN A 334 -14.60 -11.57 15.35
N TYR A 335 -13.34 -11.57 14.94
CA TYR A 335 -12.45 -12.72 15.02
C TYR A 335 -11.77 -12.79 16.38
N THR A 336 -11.78 -13.96 17.03
CA THR A 336 -11.20 -14.16 18.36
C THR A 336 -10.18 -15.29 18.36
N ILE A 337 -9.00 -15.01 18.86
CA ILE A 337 -7.87 -15.93 19.01
C ILE A 337 -7.63 -16.17 20.51
N TYR A 338 -7.55 -17.44 20.94
CA TYR A 338 -7.36 -17.82 22.34
C TYR A 338 -5.91 -18.09 22.73
N ASN A 339 -4.95 -17.79 21.86
CA ASN A 339 -3.51 -17.90 22.15
C ASN A 339 -2.84 -16.51 22.20
N LEU A 340 -3.18 -15.73 23.22
CA LEU A 340 -2.61 -14.40 23.44
C LEU A 340 -1.09 -14.44 23.53
N SER A 341 -0.51 -15.48 24.14
CA SER A 341 0.94 -15.58 24.32
C SER A 341 1.69 -15.73 22.99
N ALA A 342 1.22 -16.55 22.06
CA ALA A 342 1.81 -16.68 20.73
C ALA A 342 1.66 -15.37 19.95
N PHE A 343 0.48 -14.78 20.00
CA PHE A 343 0.17 -13.55 19.27
C PHE A 343 1.10 -12.38 19.66
N VAL A 344 1.26 -12.09 20.95
CA VAL A 344 2.17 -11.03 21.43
C VAL A 344 3.65 -11.37 21.20
N ASN A 345 3.96 -12.59 20.82
CA ASN A 345 5.29 -13.04 20.40
C ASN A 345 5.46 -13.05 18.87
N GLY A 346 4.54 -12.47 18.11
CA GLY A 346 4.66 -12.24 16.68
C GLY A 346 3.85 -13.18 15.81
N ASP A 347 3.07 -14.10 16.35
CA ASP A 347 2.20 -14.99 15.57
C ASP A 347 0.87 -14.29 15.24
N ILE A 348 0.94 -13.29 14.35
CA ILE A 348 -0.20 -12.44 13.96
C ILE A 348 -0.72 -12.74 12.56
N GLN A 349 -0.06 -13.62 11.79
CA GLN A 349 -0.35 -13.86 10.38
C GLN A 349 -1.79 -14.31 10.15
N ASP A 350 -2.27 -15.27 10.94
CA ASP A 350 -3.62 -15.80 10.82
C ASP A 350 -4.70 -14.69 10.93
N CYS A 351 -4.52 -13.73 11.84
CA CYS A 351 -5.41 -12.58 11.97
C CYS A 351 -5.36 -11.66 10.74
N ILE A 352 -4.18 -11.43 10.19
CA ILE A 352 -3.99 -10.62 8.98
C ILE A 352 -4.66 -11.30 7.79
N ASP A 353 -4.51 -12.61 7.63
CA ASP A 353 -5.11 -13.37 6.53
C ASP A 353 -6.65 -13.29 6.56
N HIS A 354 -7.27 -13.38 7.74
CA HIS A 354 -8.71 -13.17 7.89
C HIS A 354 -9.17 -11.75 7.54
N LEU A 355 -8.34 -10.74 7.83
CA LEU A 355 -8.62 -9.36 7.45
C LEU A 355 -8.50 -9.14 5.93
N ILE A 356 -7.50 -9.74 5.29
CA ILE A 356 -7.34 -9.74 3.83
C ILE A 356 -8.56 -10.40 3.17
N ILE A 357 -9.00 -11.55 3.66
CA ILE A 357 -10.19 -12.24 3.13
C ILE A 357 -11.43 -11.36 3.27
N ALA A 358 -11.62 -10.71 4.41
CA ALA A 358 -12.75 -9.82 4.64
C ALA A 358 -12.73 -8.61 3.71
N GLU A 359 -11.59 -7.94 3.53
CA GLU A 359 -11.44 -6.82 2.58
C GLU A 359 -11.71 -7.25 1.14
N ASN A 360 -11.15 -8.39 0.72
CA ASN A 360 -11.37 -8.92 -0.60
C ASN A 360 -12.86 -9.24 -0.85
N ALA A 361 -13.57 -9.78 0.15
CA ALA A 361 -15.01 -10.04 0.06
C ALA A 361 -15.84 -8.74 -0.08
N GLU A 362 -15.42 -7.66 0.57
CA GLU A 362 -16.04 -6.34 0.42
C GLU A 362 -15.77 -5.75 -0.98
N ARG A 363 -14.53 -5.79 -1.45
CA ARG A 363 -14.15 -5.33 -2.79
C ARG A 363 -14.87 -6.09 -3.92
N MET A 364 -15.06 -7.40 -3.76
CA MET A 364 -15.85 -8.20 -4.70
C MET A 364 -17.31 -7.73 -4.78
N LYS A 365 -17.91 -7.40 -3.64
CA LYS A 365 -19.28 -6.88 -3.59
C LYS A 365 -19.42 -5.51 -4.24
N GLU A 366 -18.44 -4.63 -4.04
CA GLU A 366 -18.43 -3.28 -4.63
C GLU A 366 -18.25 -3.30 -6.16
N GLN A 367 -17.54 -4.30 -6.68
CA GLN A 367 -17.29 -4.44 -8.12
C GLN A 367 -18.38 -5.26 -8.85
N GLU A 368 -19.44 -5.71 -8.13
CA GLU A 368 -20.47 -6.62 -8.68
C GLU A 368 -19.87 -7.89 -9.31
N LEU A 369 -18.75 -8.36 -8.76
CA LEU A 369 -18.04 -9.56 -9.22
C LEU A 369 -18.53 -10.82 -8.51
#